data_8ebc8e48ad5ee6f62b7619891682a963
#
_entry.id   8ebc8e48ad5ee6f62b7619891682a963
#
_cell.length_a   1.000
_cell.length_b   1.000
_cell.length_c   1.000
_cell.angle_alpha   90.00
_cell.angle_beta   90.00
_cell.angle_gamma   90.00
#
_symmetry.space_group_name_H-M   'P 1'
#
loop_
_entity.id
_entity.type
_entity.pdbx_description
1 polymer ?
#
loop_
_entity_poly.entity_id
_entity_poly.type
_entity_poly.pdbx_seq_one_letter_code
_entity_poly.pdbx_strand_id
1 'polypeptide(L)'
;MSEDTADLSDFAELILAVGRLIQPPGDQAIGACTPIESGVMRFISRNPGTSARAASDATLLTSSNFSRVLRGLEEKGLVSREPDANDARRISLYPTALAGESRQRLGEEWHRLLRGIEDDPGKINHLTATLRRIESELVSRRRRESAGRHAQE
;
A
#
# COMPACT_ATOMS: atom_id res chain seq x y z
N MET A 1 14.77 29.67 -13.42
CA MET A 1 14.44 28.25 -13.47
C MET A 1 15.04 27.65 -12.21
N SER A 2 14.46 27.38 -11.19
CA SER A 2 13.10 27.04 -10.90
C SER A 2 13.00 26.79 -9.39
N GLU A 3 12.52 27.76 -8.65
CA GLU A 3 12.13 27.56 -7.24
C GLU A 3 11.13 26.40 -7.14
N ASP A 4 10.20 26.26 -8.10
CA ASP A 4 9.21 25.18 -8.14
C ASP A 4 9.82 23.76 -8.25
N THR A 5 10.97 23.59 -8.91
CA THR A 5 11.58 22.26 -9.08
C THR A 5 12.36 21.86 -7.82
N ALA A 6 12.98 22.81 -7.13
CA ALA A 6 13.67 22.57 -5.86
C ALA A 6 12.65 22.17 -4.77
N ASP A 7 11.53 22.86 -4.67
CA ASP A 7 10.46 22.55 -3.70
C ASP A 7 9.87 21.16 -3.89
N LEU A 8 9.65 20.71 -5.12
CA LEU A 8 9.15 19.37 -5.40
C LEU A 8 10.18 18.27 -5.09
N SER A 9 11.47 18.55 -5.27
CA SER A 9 12.53 17.60 -4.91
C SER A 9 12.62 17.41 -3.41
N ASP A 10 12.67 18.52 -2.65
CA ASP A 10 12.68 18.51 -1.18
C ASP A 10 11.42 17.81 -0.63
N PHE A 11 10.26 18.13 -1.19
CA PHE A 11 9.01 17.45 -0.84
C PHE A 11 9.07 15.92 -1.06
N ALA A 12 9.63 15.48 -2.19
CA ALA A 12 9.77 14.05 -2.48
C ALA A 12 10.77 13.37 -1.52
N GLU A 13 11.89 14.02 -1.22
CA GLU A 13 12.89 13.53 -0.27
C GLU A 13 12.32 13.43 1.14
N LEU A 14 11.53 14.40 1.59
CA LEU A 14 10.84 14.37 2.88
C LEU A 14 9.82 13.24 2.97
N ILE A 15 9.05 12.97 1.93
CA ILE A 15 8.14 11.82 1.89
C ILE A 15 8.91 10.51 2.11
N LEU A 16 10.04 10.33 1.43
CA LEU A 16 10.88 9.14 1.57
C LEU A 16 11.49 9.05 2.98
N ALA A 17 11.99 10.15 3.52
CA ALA A 17 12.58 10.20 4.85
C ALA A 17 11.54 9.89 5.94
N VAL A 18 10.38 10.53 5.91
CA VAL A 18 9.28 10.27 6.84
C VAL A 18 8.79 8.83 6.70
N GLY A 19 8.59 8.35 5.48
CA GLY A 19 8.16 6.98 5.20
C GLY A 19 9.10 5.94 5.81
N ARG A 20 10.41 6.20 5.81
CA ARG A 20 11.41 5.35 6.46
C ARG A 20 11.32 5.40 8.00
N LEU A 21 11.12 6.59 8.56
CA LEU A 21 11.13 6.80 10.02
C LEU A 21 9.86 6.27 10.71
N ILE A 22 8.74 6.24 10.01
CA ILE A 22 7.48 5.69 10.56
C ILE A 22 7.37 4.17 10.43
N GLN A 23 8.35 3.50 9.80
CA GLN A 23 8.38 2.03 9.77
C GLN A 23 8.64 1.50 11.19
N PRO A 24 7.83 0.56 11.69
CA PRO A 24 8.13 -0.08 12.97
C PRO A 24 9.45 -0.85 12.88
N PRO A 25 10.24 -0.89 13.95
CA PRO A 25 11.47 -1.69 13.98
C PRO A 25 11.15 -3.18 13.73
N GLY A 26 11.95 -3.80 12.86
CA GLY A 26 11.66 -5.03 12.11
C GLY A 26 11.26 -6.30 12.85
N ASP A 27 11.39 -6.39 14.17
CA ASP A 27 11.15 -7.65 14.92
C ASP A 27 9.91 -7.64 15.83
N GLN A 28 9.22 -6.53 15.98
CA GLN A 28 8.11 -6.40 16.95
C GLN A 28 6.72 -6.36 16.32
N ALA A 29 6.61 -6.26 15.01
CA ALA A 29 5.31 -6.26 14.35
C ALA A 29 4.88 -7.70 14.05
N ILE A 30 3.81 -8.17 14.69
CA ILE A 30 3.10 -9.36 14.24
C ILE A 30 2.74 -9.16 12.78
N GLY A 31 3.33 -9.98 11.89
CA GLY A 31 3.16 -9.84 10.45
C GLY A 31 3.93 -8.67 9.85
N ALA A 32 5.20 -8.45 10.25
CA ALA A 32 6.07 -7.44 9.65
C ALA A 32 6.03 -7.53 8.12
N CYS A 33 5.43 -6.52 7.50
CA CYS A 33 5.30 -6.43 6.06
C CYS A 33 6.39 -5.53 5.49
N THR A 34 6.99 -5.95 4.37
CA THR A 34 7.77 -5.04 3.54
C THR A 34 6.88 -3.91 3.00
N PRO A 35 7.43 -2.78 2.54
CA PRO A 35 6.63 -1.71 1.93
C PRO A 35 5.74 -2.19 0.77
N ILE A 36 6.22 -3.15 -0.02
CA ILE A 36 5.47 -3.75 -1.12
C ILE A 36 4.31 -4.60 -0.59
N GLU A 37 4.56 -5.46 0.38
CA GLU A 37 3.52 -6.26 1.06
C GLU A 37 2.47 -5.37 1.72
N SER A 38 2.89 -4.29 2.37
CA SER A 38 1.98 -3.31 2.97
C SER A 38 1.07 -2.64 1.93
N GLY A 39 1.59 -2.34 0.75
CA GLY A 39 0.81 -1.81 -0.37
C GLY A 39 -0.24 -2.79 -0.86
N VAL A 40 0.14 -4.06 -1.04
CA VAL A 40 -0.78 -5.14 -1.45
C VAL A 40 -1.84 -5.40 -0.37
N MET A 41 -1.43 -5.49 0.90
CA MET A 41 -2.35 -5.65 2.03
C MET A 41 -3.36 -4.51 2.13
N ARG A 42 -2.91 -3.27 1.95
CA ARG A 42 -3.78 -2.10 1.94
C ARG A 42 -4.83 -2.18 0.84
N PHE A 43 -4.45 -2.65 -0.35
CA PHE A 43 -5.39 -2.84 -1.46
C PHE A 43 -6.41 -3.94 -1.15
N ILE A 44 -5.96 -5.12 -0.73
CA ILE A 44 -6.84 -6.26 -0.40
C ILE A 44 -7.80 -5.89 0.74
N SER A 45 -7.32 -5.22 1.79
CA SER A 45 -8.15 -4.79 2.92
C SER A 45 -9.24 -3.79 2.54
N ARG A 46 -9.00 -2.96 1.52
CA ARG A 46 -9.99 -2.01 0.98
C ARG A 46 -10.93 -2.64 -0.04
N ASN A 47 -10.55 -3.76 -0.62
CA ASN A 47 -11.28 -4.47 -1.66
C ASN A 47 -11.35 -5.98 -1.35
N PRO A 48 -12.01 -6.37 -0.23
CA PRO A 48 -12.15 -7.79 0.11
C PRO A 48 -12.89 -8.53 -1.02
N GLY A 49 -12.46 -9.74 -1.34
CA GLY A 49 -13.00 -10.49 -2.46
C GLY A 49 -12.39 -10.14 -3.82
N THR A 50 -11.34 -9.31 -3.84
CA THR A 50 -10.63 -8.98 -5.09
C THR A 50 -9.91 -10.20 -5.66
N SER A 51 -9.75 -10.24 -7.00
CA SER A 51 -8.94 -11.26 -7.65
C SER A 51 -7.45 -10.93 -7.58
N ALA A 52 -6.59 -11.95 -7.69
CA ALA A 52 -5.14 -11.78 -7.76
C ALA A 52 -4.72 -10.86 -8.93
N ARG A 53 -5.41 -10.98 -10.07
CA ARG A 53 -5.16 -10.12 -11.24
C ARG A 53 -5.49 -8.66 -10.93
N ALA A 54 -6.68 -8.38 -10.38
CA ALA A 54 -7.08 -7.02 -10.05
C ALA A 54 -6.14 -6.38 -9.02
N ALA A 55 -5.70 -7.16 -8.02
CA ALA A 55 -4.76 -6.69 -7.02
C ALA A 55 -3.35 -6.44 -7.61
N SER A 56 -2.86 -7.31 -8.51
CA SER A 56 -1.61 -7.14 -9.23
C SER A 56 -1.62 -5.86 -10.08
N ASP A 57 -2.68 -5.67 -10.86
CA ASP A 57 -2.86 -4.50 -11.73
C ASP A 57 -2.94 -3.19 -10.91
N ALA A 58 -3.65 -3.23 -9.77
CA ALA A 58 -3.81 -2.07 -8.89
C ALA A 58 -2.51 -1.66 -8.19
N THR A 59 -1.66 -2.64 -7.86
CA THR A 59 -0.40 -2.41 -7.15
C THR A 59 0.80 -2.24 -8.10
N LEU A 60 0.58 -2.27 -9.42
CA LEU A 60 1.61 -2.11 -10.46
C LEU A 60 2.72 -3.17 -10.38
N LEU A 61 2.41 -4.34 -9.86
CA LEU A 61 3.32 -5.47 -9.81
C LEU A 61 3.15 -6.37 -11.03
N THR A 62 4.24 -6.93 -11.52
CA THR A 62 4.17 -8.02 -12.49
C THR A 62 3.54 -9.25 -11.84
N SER A 63 2.91 -10.12 -12.62
CA SER A 63 2.25 -11.33 -12.10
C SER A 63 3.17 -12.20 -11.26
N SER A 64 4.45 -12.33 -11.65
CA SER A 64 5.45 -13.11 -10.91
C SER A 64 5.82 -12.46 -9.57
N ASN A 65 6.03 -11.15 -9.55
CA ASN A 65 6.31 -10.42 -8.32
C ASN A 65 5.10 -10.42 -7.39
N PHE A 66 3.90 -10.20 -7.94
CA PHE A 66 2.67 -10.26 -7.15
C PHE A 66 2.48 -11.65 -6.52
N SER A 67 2.68 -12.73 -7.27
CA SER A 67 2.56 -14.10 -6.75
C SER A 67 3.53 -14.38 -5.60
N ARG A 68 4.75 -13.84 -5.66
CA ARG A 68 5.73 -13.95 -4.58
C ARG A 68 5.29 -13.19 -3.34
N VAL A 69 4.84 -11.95 -3.50
CA VAL A 69 4.34 -11.10 -2.42
C VAL A 69 3.12 -11.75 -1.76
N LEU A 70 2.18 -12.21 -2.57
CA LEU A 70 0.96 -12.85 -2.08
C LEU A 70 1.28 -14.10 -1.26
N ARG A 71 2.22 -14.95 -1.72
CA ARG A 71 2.67 -16.12 -0.96
C ARG A 71 3.25 -15.72 0.40
N GLY A 72 4.11 -14.69 0.44
CA GLY A 72 4.65 -14.18 1.71
C GLY A 72 3.55 -13.69 2.66
N LEU A 73 2.51 -13.04 2.15
CA LEU A 73 1.36 -12.60 2.96
C LEU A 73 0.51 -13.79 3.46
N GLU A 74 0.35 -14.83 2.65
CA GLU A 74 -0.34 -16.07 3.06
C GLU A 74 0.47 -16.81 4.14
N GLU A 75 1.78 -16.95 3.96
CA GLU A 75 2.69 -17.57 4.96
C GLU A 75 2.68 -16.83 6.30
N LYS A 76 2.50 -15.51 6.28
CA LYS A 76 2.30 -14.68 7.46
C LYS A 76 0.89 -14.76 8.05
N GLY A 77 -0.04 -15.47 7.40
CA GLY A 77 -1.43 -15.60 7.81
C GLY A 77 -2.25 -14.31 7.66
N LEU A 78 -1.83 -13.38 6.81
CA LEU A 78 -2.49 -12.09 6.64
C LEU A 78 -3.54 -12.08 5.53
N VAL A 79 -3.44 -12.98 4.55
CA VAL A 79 -4.36 -13.13 3.42
C VAL A 79 -4.85 -14.55 3.35
N SER A 80 -6.13 -14.75 3.07
CA SER A 80 -6.73 -16.02 2.71
C SER A 80 -7.18 -16.01 1.25
N ARG A 81 -7.16 -17.20 0.63
CA ARG A 81 -7.76 -17.45 -0.69
C ARG A 81 -9.02 -18.24 -0.49
N GLU A 82 -10.10 -17.77 -1.05
CA GLU A 82 -11.39 -18.44 -0.97
C GLU A 82 -12.01 -18.56 -2.38
N PRO A 83 -12.76 -19.64 -2.66
CA PRO A 83 -13.55 -19.68 -3.88
C PRO A 83 -14.53 -18.51 -3.90
N ASP A 84 -14.69 -17.88 -5.07
CA ASP A 84 -15.66 -16.81 -5.24
C ASP A 84 -17.09 -17.35 -5.01
N ALA A 85 -17.93 -16.58 -4.32
CA ALA A 85 -19.28 -16.98 -3.97
C ALA A 85 -20.18 -17.21 -5.21
N ASN A 86 -19.87 -16.55 -6.32
CA ASN A 86 -20.66 -16.62 -7.56
C ASN A 86 -20.03 -17.53 -8.62
N ASP A 87 -18.73 -17.81 -8.52
CA ASP A 87 -18.01 -18.69 -9.45
C ASP A 87 -16.87 -19.40 -8.73
N ALA A 88 -17.11 -20.66 -8.31
CA ALA A 88 -16.13 -21.49 -7.60
C ALA A 88 -14.81 -21.74 -8.36
N ARG A 89 -14.75 -21.43 -9.67
CA ARG A 89 -13.52 -21.50 -10.46
C ARG A 89 -12.63 -20.27 -10.26
N ARG A 90 -13.16 -19.20 -9.68
CA ARG A 90 -12.44 -17.97 -9.37
C ARG A 90 -11.99 -18.00 -7.91
N ILE A 91 -10.78 -17.52 -7.68
CA ILE A 91 -10.22 -17.36 -6.34
C ILE A 91 -10.25 -15.88 -5.99
N SER A 92 -10.84 -15.59 -4.84
CA SER A 92 -10.92 -14.27 -4.24
C SER A 92 -9.99 -14.16 -3.04
N LEU A 93 -9.43 -12.97 -2.84
CA LEU A 93 -8.48 -12.65 -1.77
C LEU A 93 -9.19 -11.90 -0.67
N TYR A 94 -8.97 -12.32 0.57
CA TYR A 94 -9.54 -11.69 1.76
C TYR A 94 -8.47 -11.39 2.80
N PRO A 95 -8.56 -10.26 3.53
CA PRO A 95 -7.76 -10.06 4.72
C PRO A 95 -8.25 -10.99 5.82
N THR A 96 -7.35 -11.57 6.60
CA THR A 96 -7.69 -12.41 7.75
C THR A 96 -7.98 -11.55 9.00
N ALA A 97 -8.50 -12.19 10.06
CA ALA A 97 -8.64 -11.53 11.36
C ALA A 97 -7.29 -11.04 11.89
N LEU A 98 -6.22 -11.83 11.72
CA LEU A 98 -4.86 -11.44 12.08
C LEU A 98 -4.39 -10.18 11.36
N ALA A 99 -4.75 -10.02 10.07
CA ALA A 99 -4.45 -8.79 9.33
C ALA A 99 -5.16 -7.57 9.93
N GLY A 100 -6.40 -7.74 10.38
CA GLY A 100 -7.15 -6.69 11.09
C GLY A 100 -6.48 -6.27 12.39
N GLU A 101 -6.10 -7.25 13.21
CA GLU A 101 -5.38 -7.02 14.49
C GLU A 101 -4.02 -6.34 14.26
N SER A 102 -3.24 -6.85 13.30
CA SER A 102 -1.94 -6.27 12.94
C SER A 102 -2.06 -4.82 12.49
N ARG A 103 -3.09 -4.51 11.69
CA ARG A 103 -3.36 -3.15 11.24
C ARG A 103 -3.76 -2.22 12.40
N GLN A 104 -4.56 -2.71 13.34
CA GLN A 104 -4.94 -1.94 14.53
C GLN A 104 -3.71 -1.59 15.37
N ARG A 105 -2.87 -2.58 15.70
CA ARG A 105 -1.64 -2.37 16.47
C ARG A 105 -0.69 -1.39 15.78
N LEU A 106 -0.53 -1.51 14.47
CA LEU A 106 0.28 -0.59 13.69
C LEU A 106 -0.29 0.84 13.74
N GLY A 107 -1.61 0.99 13.68
CA GLY A 107 -2.30 2.28 13.83
C GLY A 107 -2.07 2.91 15.20
N GLU A 108 -2.11 2.12 16.27
CA GLU A 108 -1.81 2.56 17.63
C GLU A 108 -0.36 3.03 17.78
N GLU A 109 0.58 2.31 17.18
CA GLU A 109 2.01 2.67 17.14
C GLU A 109 2.25 3.98 16.38
N TRP A 110 1.65 4.15 15.20
CA TRP A 110 1.74 5.41 14.47
C TRP A 110 1.12 6.57 15.23
N HIS A 111 -0.01 6.35 15.89
CA HIS A 111 -0.62 7.37 16.73
C HIS A 111 0.32 7.79 17.88
N ARG A 112 0.97 6.82 18.52
CA ARG A 112 1.96 7.09 19.57
C ARG A 112 3.19 7.86 19.04
N LEU A 113 3.71 7.48 17.85
CA LEU A 113 4.88 8.12 17.26
C LEU A 113 4.61 9.55 16.79
N LEU A 114 3.43 9.81 16.24
CA LEU A 114 3.10 11.10 15.62
C LEU A 114 2.45 12.09 16.58
N ARG A 115 1.97 11.62 17.74
CA ARG A 115 1.32 12.45 18.74
C ARG A 115 2.27 13.56 19.23
N GLY A 116 1.78 14.80 19.25
CA GLY A 116 2.55 15.97 19.68
C GLY A 116 3.49 16.55 18.61
N ILE A 117 3.56 15.94 17.41
CA ILE A 117 4.32 16.49 16.28
C ILE A 117 3.42 17.43 15.46
N GLU A 118 2.24 16.99 15.10
CA GLU A 118 1.19 17.80 14.49
C GLU A 118 -0.16 17.25 14.96
N ASP A 119 -0.83 17.98 15.81
CA ASP A 119 -2.10 17.56 16.43
C ASP A 119 -3.31 18.31 15.86
N ASP A 120 -3.14 19.24 14.91
CA ASP A 120 -4.23 19.93 14.25
C ASP A 120 -4.96 18.99 13.26
N PRO A 121 -6.21 18.59 13.54
CA PRO A 121 -6.94 17.68 12.67
C PRO A 121 -7.18 18.26 11.27
N GLY A 122 -7.30 19.56 11.14
CA GLY A 122 -7.50 20.23 9.85
C GLY A 122 -6.28 20.09 8.94
N LYS A 123 -5.09 20.31 9.49
CA LYS A 123 -3.83 20.12 8.75
C LYS A 123 -3.61 18.66 8.37
N ILE A 124 -3.82 17.74 9.32
CA ILE A 124 -3.67 16.29 9.07
C ILE A 124 -4.64 15.83 7.96
N ASN A 125 -5.90 16.27 8.00
CA ASN A 125 -6.87 15.93 6.98
C ASN A 125 -6.48 16.50 5.60
N HIS A 126 -5.99 17.74 5.56
CA HIS A 126 -5.54 18.36 4.32
C HIS A 126 -4.33 17.65 3.72
N LEU A 127 -3.30 17.36 4.53
CA LEU A 127 -2.11 16.61 4.11
C LEU A 127 -2.47 15.22 3.62
N THR A 128 -3.34 14.52 4.34
CA THR A 128 -3.82 13.19 3.95
C THR A 128 -4.54 13.21 2.60
N ALA A 129 -5.41 14.19 2.37
CA ALA A 129 -6.13 14.34 1.11
C ALA A 129 -5.16 14.64 -0.05
N THR A 130 -4.18 15.50 0.19
CA THR A 130 -3.13 15.85 -0.80
C THR A 130 -2.29 14.62 -1.16
N LEU A 131 -1.81 13.86 -0.18
CA LEU A 131 -1.03 12.64 -0.41
C LEU A 131 -1.82 11.56 -1.15
N ARG A 132 -3.12 11.39 -0.85
CA ARG A 132 -4.00 10.47 -1.59
C ARG A 132 -4.14 10.86 -3.05
N ARG A 133 -4.29 12.15 -3.34
CA ARG A 133 -4.35 12.65 -4.72
C ARG A 133 -3.05 12.39 -5.46
N ILE A 134 -1.90 12.67 -4.84
CA ILE A 134 -0.57 12.40 -5.41
C ILE A 134 -0.41 10.91 -5.70
N GLU A 135 -0.73 10.04 -4.74
CA GLU A 135 -0.68 8.58 -4.91
C GLU A 135 -1.51 8.13 -6.12
N SER A 136 -2.77 8.57 -6.21
CA SER A 136 -3.68 8.22 -7.31
C SER A 136 -3.15 8.65 -8.68
N GLU A 137 -2.64 9.86 -8.78
CA GLU A 137 -2.06 10.38 -10.01
C GLU A 137 -0.78 9.65 -10.43
N LEU A 138 0.10 9.33 -9.49
CA LEU A 138 1.32 8.57 -9.75
C LEU A 138 1.00 7.16 -10.26
N VAL A 139 0.02 6.49 -9.66
CA VAL A 139 -0.46 5.18 -10.13
C VAL A 139 -1.00 5.29 -11.56
N SER A 140 -1.80 6.30 -11.85
CA SER A 140 -2.37 6.53 -13.17
C SER A 140 -1.31 6.81 -14.24
N ARG A 141 -0.30 7.61 -13.91
CA ARG A 141 0.83 7.91 -14.81
C ARG A 141 1.64 6.65 -15.13
N ARG A 142 2.00 5.87 -14.12
CA ARG A 142 2.75 4.62 -14.30
C ARG A 142 2.00 3.58 -15.12
N ARG A 143 0.67 3.50 -14.98
CA ARG A 143 -0.16 2.63 -15.83
C ARG A 143 -0.10 3.04 -17.29
N ARG A 144 -0.19 4.35 -17.59
CA ARG A 144 -0.08 4.86 -18.96
C ARG A 144 1.29 4.58 -19.56
N GLU A 145 2.36 4.78 -18.80
CA GLU A 145 3.74 4.49 -19.25
C GLU A 145 3.94 3.00 -19.56
N SER A 146 3.37 2.12 -18.73
CA SER A 146 3.44 0.67 -18.94
C SER A 146 2.65 0.24 -20.19
N ALA A 147 1.46 0.78 -20.40
CA ALA A 147 0.65 0.52 -21.58
C ALA A 147 1.31 1.00 -22.87
N GLY A 148 1.97 2.18 -22.85
CA GLY A 148 2.70 2.72 -24.01
C GLY A 148 3.92 1.89 -24.39
N ARG A 149 4.59 1.25 -23.44
CA ARG A 149 5.73 0.36 -23.75
C ARG A 149 5.32 -0.94 -24.47
N HIS A 150 4.19 -1.53 -24.07
CA HIS A 150 3.67 -2.76 -24.71
C HIS A 150 3.07 -2.52 -26.10
N ALA A 151 2.80 -1.28 -26.47
CA ALA A 151 2.29 -0.93 -27.81
C ALA A 151 3.40 -0.66 -28.84
N GLN A 152 4.67 -0.64 -28.40
CA GLN A 152 5.85 -0.38 -29.24
C GLN A 152 6.71 -1.65 -29.48
N GLU A 153 6.37 -2.77 -28.88
CA GLU A 153 6.92 -4.11 -29.14
C GLU A 153 6.00 -4.91 -30.08
#